data_97aea62b9962451f45ef79e92ec77a69
#
_entry.id   97aea62b9962451f45ef79e92ec77a69
#
_cell.length_a   1.000
_cell.length_b   1.000
_cell.length_c   1.000
_cell.angle_alpha   90.00
_cell.angle_beta   90.00
_cell.angle_gamma   90.00
#
_symmetry.space_group_name_H-M   'P 1'
#
loop_
_entity.id
_entity.type
_entity.pdbx_description
1 polymer ?
#
loop_
_entity_poly.entity_id
_entity_poly.type
_entity_poly.pdbx_seq_one_letter_code
_entity_poly.pdbx_strand_id
1 'polypeptide(L)'
;MTTLVILRFLGIFAVYTGVTLALPALMFRRILRGRSLAEQFLMCYTFGNFYIINIVFLLQLLHISNFFTLAGLTAVLSIVIGGRVNRIPLKQQAGNTWHLFGKLLRGRMKLKSAIFLFLGKCAAGIKRLAKFFYRHIVKNPIQSMLLLGIGVCLCWIYGRQIILVYGYRASDIPVHMSWINEMSRGKIFAKGVYPFGFHCVIYYLHAVFRFDTYVILCQFFFAQVIFMHLVLLAMLKQLCKTKYIPYIGTFVFLLGNFWSGQTYSRFYATLPQEFGMIFVIPSIYFLIRFFQIPKQKLADKETRLTLQCFAMAFSLTLAIHFYGTMIAGLCCIGIACGFCFRFLRKEYFRRIMFTGICSVFLAVLPMGIAFATGTPLQGSLGWGLSVINGGKSSSSTETEAETDEAETLEVSTGDDKNTVRVVKPDGTVMEIDVSDLPSAQENESGGQTQTETTAPAVPKVSFGEKIRKIPGKAKNALSEMSSRILEFIIKLAVKNIGYMILASFALLL
;
A
#
# COMPACT_ATOMS: atom_id res chain seq x y z
N MET A 1 22.96 20.34 1.60
CA MET A 1 22.25 19.13 2.06
C MET A 1 20.74 19.21 1.77
N THR A 2 20.05 20.26 2.17
CA THR A 2 18.60 20.47 1.99
C THR A 2 18.12 20.34 0.54
N THR A 3 18.82 20.97 -0.41
CA THR A 3 18.48 20.91 -1.85
C THR A 3 18.50 19.47 -2.38
N LEU A 4 19.47 18.67 -1.99
CA LEU A 4 19.57 17.26 -2.41
C LEU A 4 18.43 16.43 -1.88
N VAL A 5 18.02 16.65 -0.62
CA VAL A 5 16.87 15.97 0.02
C VAL A 5 15.58 16.29 -0.76
N ILE A 6 15.35 17.55 -1.09
CA ILE A 6 14.18 17.99 -1.88
C ILE A 6 14.22 17.37 -3.28
N LEU A 7 15.36 17.37 -3.97
CA LEU A 7 15.49 16.79 -5.30
C LEU A 7 15.23 15.27 -5.30
N ARG A 8 15.71 14.56 -4.27
CA ARG A 8 15.43 13.12 -4.09
C ARG A 8 13.94 12.86 -3.90
N PHE A 9 13.28 13.62 -3.02
CA PHE A 9 11.83 13.54 -2.84
C PHE A 9 11.07 13.82 -4.15
N LEU A 10 11.41 14.89 -4.86
CA LEU A 10 10.78 15.23 -6.13
C LEU A 10 10.98 14.14 -7.18
N GLY A 11 12.16 13.50 -7.21
CA GLY A 11 12.44 12.35 -8.06
C GLY A 11 11.54 11.15 -7.74
N ILE A 12 11.47 10.76 -6.46
CA ILE A 12 10.62 9.65 -5.99
C ILE A 12 9.14 9.97 -6.30
N PHE A 13 8.68 11.17 -5.98
CA PHE A 13 7.31 11.60 -6.22
C PHE A 13 6.95 11.62 -7.71
N ALA A 14 7.84 12.17 -8.56
CA ALA A 14 7.63 12.23 -10.01
C ALA A 14 7.54 10.83 -10.63
N VAL A 15 8.44 9.93 -10.25
CA VAL A 15 8.47 8.56 -10.74
C VAL A 15 7.24 7.79 -10.25
N TYR A 16 6.92 7.86 -8.97
CA TYR A 16 5.73 7.22 -8.41
C TYR A 16 4.45 7.72 -9.11
N THR A 17 4.31 9.04 -9.27
CA THR A 17 3.20 9.66 -10.01
C THR A 17 3.19 9.21 -11.48
N GLY A 18 4.35 9.12 -12.10
CA GLY A 18 4.50 8.65 -13.48
C GLY A 18 3.95 7.23 -13.67
N VAL A 19 4.31 6.32 -12.78
CA VAL A 19 3.89 4.92 -12.89
C VAL A 19 2.45 4.70 -12.43
N THR A 20 1.99 5.41 -11.39
CA THR A 20 0.64 5.21 -10.85
C THR A 20 -0.45 6.04 -11.51
N LEU A 21 -0.12 7.14 -12.18
CA LEU A 21 -1.10 7.99 -12.85
C LEU A 21 -0.84 8.12 -14.35
N ALA A 22 0.37 8.54 -14.76
CA ALA A 22 0.62 8.85 -16.16
C ALA A 22 0.60 7.57 -17.04
N LEU A 23 1.21 6.49 -16.60
CA LEU A 23 1.21 5.22 -17.32
C LEU A 23 -0.22 4.66 -17.48
N PRO A 24 -1.05 4.51 -16.43
CA PRO A 24 -2.45 4.12 -16.57
C PRO A 24 -3.27 5.08 -17.46
N ALA A 25 -3.05 6.38 -17.36
CA ALA A 25 -3.74 7.35 -18.21
C ALA A 25 -3.44 7.14 -19.69
N LEU A 26 -2.21 6.76 -20.04
CA LEU A 26 -1.84 6.38 -21.41
C LEU A 26 -2.47 5.04 -21.83
N MET A 27 -2.43 4.03 -20.94
CA MET A 27 -2.98 2.70 -21.20
C MET A 27 -4.49 2.72 -21.41
N PHE A 28 -5.22 3.55 -20.64
CA PHE A 28 -6.69 3.59 -20.64
C PHE A 28 -7.28 4.83 -21.29
N ARG A 29 -6.52 5.54 -22.12
CA ARG A 29 -6.93 6.81 -22.74
C ARG A 29 -8.34 6.78 -23.32
N ARG A 30 -8.74 5.67 -23.93
CA ARG A 30 -10.08 5.51 -24.52
C ARG A 30 -11.18 5.40 -23.46
N ILE A 31 -10.93 4.64 -22.37
CA ILE A 31 -11.88 4.43 -21.27
C ILE A 31 -12.04 5.72 -20.47
N LEU A 32 -10.95 6.48 -20.30
CA LEU A 32 -10.92 7.72 -19.53
C LEU A 32 -11.53 8.91 -20.28
N ARG A 33 -11.66 8.81 -21.61
CA ARG A 33 -12.21 9.90 -22.44
C ARG A 33 -13.66 10.19 -22.05
N GLY A 34 -13.95 11.47 -21.76
CA GLY A 34 -15.29 11.93 -21.38
C GLY A 34 -15.58 11.85 -19.86
N ARG A 35 -14.69 11.26 -19.06
CA ARG A 35 -14.82 11.25 -17.59
C ARG A 35 -14.27 12.51 -16.96
N SER A 36 -14.77 12.85 -15.78
CA SER A 36 -14.20 13.93 -14.99
C SER A 36 -12.76 13.64 -14.58
N LEU A 37 -11.94 14.66 -14.37
CA LEU A 37 -10.55 14.49 -13.91
C LEU A 37 -10.45 13.74 -12.58
N ALA A 38 -11.39 13.99 -11.66
CA ALA A 38 -11.41 13.35 -10.37
C ALA A 38 -11.65 11.83 -10.51
N GLU A 39 -12.58 11.42 -11.37
CA GLU A 39 -12.83 10.01 -11.66
C GLU A 39 -11.64 9.35 -12.38
N GLN A 40 -11.06 10.04 -13.38
CA GLN A 40 -9.84 9.57 -14.05
C GLN A 40 -8.71 9.35 -13.07
N PHE A 41 -8.53 10.28 -12.12
CA PHE A 41 -7.51 10.20 -11.08
C PHE A 41 -7.73 8.96 -10.18
N LEU A 42 -8.95 8.75 -9.66
CA LEU A 42 -9.29 7.59 -8.83
C LEU A 42 -9.03 6.28 -9.56
N MET A 43 -9.48 6.17 -10.83
CA MET A 43 -9.27 4.97 -11.64
C MET A 43 -7.79 4.71 -11.92
N CYS A 44 -7.03 5.72 -12.35
CA CYS A 44 -5.61 5.58 -12.67
C CYS A 44 -4.80 5.21 -11.43
N TYR A 45 -5.02 5.90 -10.31
CA TYR A 45 -4.29 5.68 -9.07
C TYR A 45 -4.53 4.27 -8.51
N THR A 46 -5.79 3.84 -8.50
CA THR A 46 -6.16 2.47 -8.09
C THR A 46 -5.52 1.42 -9.00
N PHE A 47 -5.68 1.56 -10.31
CA PHE A 47 -5.11 0.60 -11.25
C PHE A 47 -3.59 0.61 -11.21
N GLY A 48 -2.95 1.77 -11.15
CA GLY A 48 -1.48 1.88 -11.17
C GLY A 48 -0.83 1.14 -10.00
N ASN A 49 -1.36 1.31 -8.79
CA ASN A 49 -0.86 0.59 -7.62
C ASN A 49 -1.18 -0.91 -7.71
N PHE A 50 -2.40 -1.28 -8.12
CA PHE A 50 -2.76 -2.67 -8.34
C PHE A 50 -1.83 -3.34 -9.37
N TYR A 51 -1.51 -2.65 -10.44
CA TYR A 51 -0.64 -3.11 -11.51
C TYR A 51 0.80 -3.37 -11.04
N ILE A 52 1.41 -2.39 -10.35
CA ILE A 52 2.77 -2.51 -9.83
C ILE A 52 2.87 -3.68 -8.83
N ILE A 53 1.95 -3.70 -7.85
CA ILE A 53 1.95 -4.69 -6.78
C ILE A 53 1.87 -6.11 -7.35
N ASN A 54 0.96 -6.34 -8.31
CA ASN A 54 0.80 -7.67 -8.90
C ASN A 54 1.97 -8.07 -9.82
N ILE A 55 2.61 -7.13 -10.53
CA ILE A 55 3.84 -7.42 -11.28
C ILE A 55 4.95 -7.87 -10.34
N VAL A 56 5.15 -7.14 -9.24
CA VAL A 56 6.17 -7.49 -8.26
C VAL A 56 5.87 -8.85 -7.62
N PHE A 57 4.64 -9.09 -7.17
CA PHE A 57 4.25 -10.39 -6.62
C PHE A 57 4.54 -11.52 -7.60
N LEU A 58 4.12 -11.39 -8.85
CA LEU A 58 4.33 -12.41 -9.86
C LEU A 58 5.81 -12.73 -10.04
N LEU A 59 6.66 -11.72 -10.22
CA LEU A 59 8.08 -11.92 -10.48
C LEU A 59 8.84 -12.39 -9.23
N GLN A 60 8.42 -11.99 -8.03
CA GLN A 60 8.99 -12.44 -6.78
C GLN A 60 8.63 -13.91 -6.50
N LEU A 61 7.38 -14.31 -6.70
CA LEU A 61 6.96 -15.71 -6.55
C LEU A 61 7.64 -16.64 -7.54
N LEU A 62 8.01 -16.14 -8.72
CA LEU A 62 8.78 -16.87 -9.72
C LEU A 62 10.30 -16.79 -9.47
N HIS A 63 10.76 -16.09 -8.45
CA HIS A 63 12.19 -15.85 -8.12
C HIS A 63 13.01 -15.24 -9.25
N ILE A 64 12.37 -14.49 -10.17
CA ILE A 64 13.04 -13.84 -11.33
C ILE A 64 12.95 -12.30 -11.27
N SER A 65 12.65 -11.75 -10.09
CA SER A 65 12.48 -10.32 -9.91
C SER A 65 13.82 -9.58 -9.93
N ASN A 66 14.04 -8.78 -10.98
CA ASN A 66 15.19 -7.90 -11.11
C ASN A 66 14.83 -6.67 -11.97
N PHE A 67 15.77 -5.76 -12.17
CA PHE A 67 15.56 -4.55 -12.98
C PHE A 67 14.97 -4.86 -14.37
N PHE A 68 15.58 -5.80 -15.11
CA PHE A 68 15.19 -6.09 -16.49
C PHE A 68 13.81 -6.74 -16.57
N THR A 69 13.51 -7.68 -15.69
CA THR A 69 12.23 -8.38 -15.69
C THR A 69 11.09 -7.46 -15.21
N LEU A 70 11.31 -6.64 -14.17
CA LEU A 70 10.34 -5.65 -13.71
C LEU A 70 10.06 -4.59 -14.77
N ALA A 71 11.09 -3.93 -15.29
CA ALA A 71 10.93 -2.89 -16.31
C ALA A 71 10.37 -3.49 -17.61
N GLY A 72 10.90 -4.63 -18.06
CA GLY A 72 10.47 -5.33 -19.27
C GLY A 72 9.02 -5.78 -19.20
N LEU A 73 8.61 -6.47 -18.13
CA LEU A 73 7.23 -6.92 -17.97
C LEU A 73 6.26 -5.74 -17.83
N THR A 74 6.65 -4.69 -17.08
CA THR A 74 5.86 -3.46 -16.99
C THR A 74 5.65 -2.84 -18.37
N ALA A 75 6.70 -2.72 -19.17
CA ALA A 75 6.62 -2.16 -20.53
C ALA A 75 5.76 -3.03 -21.46
N VAL A 76 6.01 -4.33 -21.52
CA VAL A 76 5.30 -5.27 -22.40
C VAL A 76 3.82 -5.31 -22.06
N LEU A 77 3.47 -5.50 -20.78
CA LEU A 77 2.05 -5.52 -20.37
C LEU A 77 1.37 -4.17 -20.61
N SER A 78 2.08 -3.05 -20.39
CA SER A 78 1.53 -1.72 -20.68
C SER A 78 1.23 -1.53 -22.16
N ILE A 79 2.10 -1.99 -23.05
CA ILE A 79 1.90 -1.94 -24.50
C ILE A 79 0.74 -2.85 -24.90
N VAL A 80 0.69 -4.08 -24.41
CA VAL A 80 -0.34 -5.06 -24.76
C VAL A 80 -1.71 -4.59 -24.27
N ILE A 81 -1.83 -4.23 -22.98
CA ILE A 81 -3.10 -3.78 -22.39
C ILE A 81 -3.52 -2.46 -23.03
N GLY A 82 -2.61 -1.50 -23.13
CA GLY A 82 -2.86 -0.19 -23.73
C GLY A 82 -3.30 -0.30 -25.20
N GLY A 83 -2.64 -1.16 -25.98
CA GLY A 83 -3.00 -1.46 -27.37
C GLY A 83 -4.41 -2.05 -27.48
N ARG A 84 -4.68 -3.07 -26.64
CA ARG A 84 -5.98 -3.76 -26.63
C ARG A 84 -7.13 -2.83 -26.21
N VAL A 85 -6.94 -2.06 -25.17
CA VAL A 85 -7.94 -1.13 -24.63
C VAL A 85 -8.19 0.04 -25.60
N ASN A 86 -7.13 0.61 -26.16
CA ASN A 86 -7.25 1.73 -27.10
C ASN A 86 -7.58 1.28 -28.54
N ARG A 87 -7.74 -0.04 -28.77
CA ARG A 87 -8.01 -0.65 -30.08
C ARG A 87 -6.95 -0.31 -31.13
N ILE A 88 -5.69 -0.21 -30.73
CA ILE A 88 -4.55 -0.07 -31.65
C ILE A 88 -4.06 -1.48 -31.97
N PRO A 89 -4.11 -1.93 -33.23
CA PRO A 89 -3.63 -3.26 -33.59
C PRO A 89 -2.16 -3.45 -33.20
N LEU A 90 -1.86 -4.53 -32.49
CA LEU A 90 -0.48 -4.85 -32.08
C LEU A 90 0.48 -4.90 -33.28
N LYS A 91 -0.01 -5.39 -34.43
CA LYS A 91 0.71 -5.39 -35.72
C LYS A 91 1.12 -3.97 -36.14
N GLN A 92 0.24 -2.97 -35.96
CA GLN A 92 0.55 -1.58 -36.27
C GLN A 92 1.56 -0.98 -35.30
N GLN A 93 1.46 -1.31 -33.99
CA GLN A 93 2.44 -0.87 -33.00
C GLN A 93 3.80 -1.49 -33.27
N ALA A 94 3.86 -2.81 -33.46
CA ALA A 94 5.07 -3.51 -33.82
C ALA A 94 5.67 -2.99 -35.14
N GLY A 95 4.84 -2.77 -36.15
CA GLY A 95 5.25 -2.21 -37.43
C GLY A 95 5.87 -0.83 -37.31
N ASN A 96 5.23 0.07 -36.55
CA ASN A 96 5.76 1.41 -36.30
C ASN A 96 7.09 1.37 -35.54
N THR A 97 7.19 0.52 -34.51
CA THR A 97 8.43 0.35 -33.73
C THR A 97 9.52 -0.26 -34.58
N TRP A 98 9.21 -1.29 -35.35
CA TRP A 98 10.15 -1.95 -36.25
C TRP A 98 10.66 -1.01 -37.36
N HIS A 99 9.77 -0.19 -37.93
CA HIS A 99 10.12 0.81 -38.92
C HIS A 99 11.06 1.88 -38.35
N LEU A 100 10.81 2.32 -37.10
CA LEU A 100 11.67 3.28 -36.40
C LEU A 100 13.05 2.68 -36.12
N PHE A 101 13.06 1.45 -35.60
CA PHE A 101 14.27 0.69 -35.34
C PHE A 101 15.06 0.39 -36.63
N GLY A 102 14.35 0.00 -37.70
CA GLY A 102 14.94 -0.20 -39.00
C GLY A 102 15.56 1.07 -39.63
N LYS A 103 14.98 2.25 -39.37
CA LYS A 103 15.59 3.54 -39.77
C LYS A 103 16.85 3.85 -38.98
N LEU A 104 16.87 3.51 -37.68
CA LEU A 104 18.06 3.65 -36.83
C LEU A 104 19.19 2.70 -37.28
N LEU A 105 18.89 1.41 -37.49
CA LEU A 105 19.86 0.41 -37.90
C LEU A 105 20.45 0.69 -39.31
N ARG A 106 19.64 1.18 -40.24
CA ARG A 106 20.06 1.51 -41.61
C ARG A 106 20.77 2.88 -41.70
N GLY A 107 21.06 3.53 -40.58
CA GLY A 107 21.70 4.85 -40.53
C GLY A 107 20.86 5.99 -41.13
N ARG A 108 19.61 5.71 -41.55
CA ARG A 108 18.69 6.73 -42.11
C ARG A 108 18.17 7.74 -41.06
N MET A 109 18.37 7.46 -39.77
CA MET A 109 18.07 8.36 -38.67
C MET A 109 19.17 8.23 -37.62
N LYS A 110 19.82 9.35 -37.29
CA LYS A 110 20.82 9.39 -36.22
C LYS A 110 20.09 9.23 -34.87
N LEU A 111 20.71 8.49 -33.94
CA LEU A 111 20.15 8.31 -32.55
C LEU A 111 19.81 9.64 -31.88
N LYS A 112 20.68 10.65 -32.07
CA LYS A 112 20.49 12.01 -31.60
C LYS A 112 19.16 12.61 -32.11
N SER A 113 18.82 12.41 -33.38
CA SER A 113 17.58 12.90 -33.99
C SER A 113 16.35 12.16 -33.44
N ALA A 114 16.44 10.85 -33.17
CA ALA A 114 15.38 10.09 -32.53
C ALA A 114 15.11 10.59 -31.09
N ILE A 115 16.18 10.86 -30.33
CA ILE A 115 16.09 11.43 -28.97
C ILE A 115 15.44 12.82 -29.03
N PHE A 116 15.86 13.70 -29.95
CA PHE A 116 15.25 15.03 -30.09
C PHE A 116 13.76 14.96 -30.48
N LEU A 117 13.37 14.05 -31.35
CA LEU A 117 11.95 13.83 -31.68
C LEU A 117 11.16 13.36 -30.47
N PHE A 118 11.72 12.46 -29.67
CA PHE A 118 11.09 12.01 -28.43
C PHE A 118 10.96 13.16 -27.42
N LEU A 119 12.03 13.89 -27.15
CA LEU A 119 12.03 15.06 -26.27
C LEU A 119 11.04 16.15 -26.74
N GLY A 120 10.99 16.40 -28.05
CA GLY A 120 10.01 17.31 -28.64
C GLY A 120 8.56 16.89 -28.40
N LYS A 121 8.25 15.58 -28.49
CA LYS A 121 6.92 15.05 -28.13
C LYS A 121 6.62 15.19 -26.65
N CYS A 122 7.60 14.94 -25.79
CA CYS A 122 7.48 15.15 -24.35
C CYS A 122 7.25 16.62 -24.02
N ALA A 123 8.02 17.55 -24.59
CA ALA A 123 7.85 18.99 -24.41
C ALA A 123 6.48 19.49 -24.90
N ALA A 124 6.01 19.00 -26.05
CA ALA A 124 4.68 19.29 -26.54
C ALA A 124 3.58 18.73 -25.61
N GLY A 125 3.81 17.58 -24.99
CA GLY A 125 2.94 17.02 -23.95
C GLY A 125 2.87 17.89 -22.71
N ILE A 126 4.02 18.30 -22.19
CA ILE A 126 4.15 19.23 -21.04
C ILE A 126 3.46 20.56 -21.33
N LYS A 127 3.70 21.14 -22.51
CA LYS A 127 3.04 22.39 -22.94
C LYS A 127 1.51 22.26 -22.98
N ARG A 128 0.98 21.13 -23.48
CA ARG A 128 -0.47 20.87 -23.45
C ARG A 128 -1.00 20.74 -22.02
N LEU A 129 -0.28 20.07 -21.15
CA LEU A 129 -0.63 19.92 -19.74
C LEU A 129 -0.61 21.28 -19.02
N ALA A 130 0.44 22.08 -19.22
CA ALA A 130 0.54 23.43 -18.65
C ALA A 130 -0.61 24.33 -19.14
N LYS A 131 -0.94 24.30 -20.45
CA LYS A 131 -2.08 25.03 -21.02
C LYS A 131 -3.42 24.57 -20.44
N PHE A 132 -3.55 23.27 -20.16
CA PHE A 132 -4.74 22.69 -19.53
C PHE A 132 -4.89 23.21 -18.08
N PHE A 133 -3.83 23.17 -17.27
CA PHE A 133 -3.84 23.69 -15.90
C PHE A 133 -4.11 25.19 -15.88
N TYR A 134 -3.43 25.97 -16.73
CA TYR A 134 -3.67 27.42 -16.84
C TYR A 134 -5.14 27.72 -17.13
N ARG A 135 -5.73 27.05 -18.12
CA ARG A 135 -7.15 27.21 -18.44
C ARG A 135 -8.07 26.82 -17.28
N HIS A 136 -7.70 25.80 -16.52
CA HIS A 136 -8.48 25.37 -15.36
C HIS A 136 -8.43 26.40 -14.23
N ILE A 137 -7.24 26.96 -13.96
CA ILE A 137 -7.02 28.03 -12.97
C ILE A 137 -7.84 29.26 -13.34
N VAL A 138 -7.75 29.72 -14.59
CA VAL A 138 -8.48 30.90 -15.05
C VAL A 138 -10.00 30.70 -15.00
N LYS A 139 -10.49 29.51 -15.35
CA LYS A 139 -11.93 29.19 -15.31
C LYS A 139 -12.49 29.01 -13.91
N ASN A 140 -11.67 28.60 -12.96
CA ASN A 140 -12.10 28.24 -11.60
C ASN A 140 -11.14 28.84 -10.55
N PRO A 141 -11.00 30.16 -10.46
CA PRO A 141 -9.95 30.81 -9.64
C PRO A 141 -10.11 30.46 -8.15
N ILE A 142 -11.31 30.55 -7.60
CA ILE A 142 -11.56 30.25 -6.17
C ILE A 142 -11.21 28.80 -5.83
N GLN A 143 -11.62 27.84 -6.68
CA GLN A 143 -11.29 26.44 -6.45
C GLN A 143 -9.77 26.18 -6.52
N SER A 144 -9.09 26.89 -7.43
CA SER A 144 -7.64 26.79 -7.57
C SER A 144 -6.91 27.43 -6.38
N MET A 145 -7.42 28.52 -5.84
CA MET A 145 -6.91 29.13 -4.61
C MET A 145 -7.10 28.19 -3.40
N LEU A 146 -8.26 27.57 -3.25
CA LEU A 146 -8.51 26.59 -2.19
C LEU A 146 -7.57 25.38 -2.30
N LEU A 147 -7.37 24.87 -3.52
CA LEU A 147 -6.43 23.77 -3.76
C LEU A 147 -4.99 24.18 -3.43
N LEU A 148 -4.59 25.37 -3.84
CA LEU A 148 -3.28 25.93 -3.50
C LEU A 148 -3.12 26.08 -1.99
N GLY A 149 -4.13 26.60 -1.29
CA GLY A 149 -4.14 26.71 0.17
C GLY A 149 -3.96 25.37 0.86
N ILE A 150 -4.70 24.33 0.43
CA ILE A 150 -4.51 22.95 0.93
C ILE A 150 -3.07 22.50 0.66
N GLY A 151 -2.54 22.71 -0.54
CA GLY A 151 -1.17 22.34 -0.89
C GLY A 151 -0.12 23.04 -0.03
N VAL A 152 -0.27 24.33 0.22
CA VAL A 152 0.61 25.10 1.11
C VAL A 152 0.55 24.56 2.54
N CYS A 153 -0.65 24.29 3.07
CA CYS A 153 -0.81 23.68 4.40
C CYS A 153 -0.16 22.30 4.47
N LEU A 154 -0.34 21.45 3.45
CA LEU A 154 0.32 20.15 3.38
C LEU A 154 1.85 20.27 3.39
N CYS A 155 2.40 21.18 2.60
CA CYS A 155 3.83 21.46 2.59
C CYS A 155 4.33 21.98 3.93
N TRP A 156 3.56 22.87 4.57
CA TRP A 156 3.92 23.43 5.88
C TRP A 156 3.84 22.39 7.00
N ILE A 157 2.78 21.62 7.05
CA ILE A 157 2.54 20.65 8.14
C ILE A 157 3.46 19.43 7.98
N TYR A 158 3.47 18.81 6.79
CA TYR A 158 4.17 17.54 6.53
C TYR A 158 5.44 17.71 5.69
N GLY A 159 5.41 18.53 4.64
CA GLY A 159 6.52 18.66 3.70
C GLY A 159 7.81 19.18 4.33
N ARG A 160 7.72 20.17 5.22
CA ARG A 160 8.89 20.69 5.95
C ARG A 160 9.63 19.61 6.74
N GLN A 161 8.93 18.56 7.16
CA GLN A 161 9.51 17.49 7.95
C GLN A 161 10.53 16.66 7.17
N ILE A 162 10.42 16.60 5.84
CA ILE A 162 11.45 15.96 5.00
C ILE A 162 12.82 16.63 5.22
N ILE A 163 12.82 17.94 5.49
CA ILE A 163 14.04 18.74 5.65
C ILE A 163 14.49 18.74 7.12
N LEU A 164 13.54 18.85 8.06
CA LEU A 164 13.84 19.00 9.48
C LEU A 164 14.32 17.71 10.15
N VAL A 165 13.79 16.57 9.72
CA VAL A 165 14.10 15.27 10.31
C VAL A 165 14.49 14.30 9.22
N TYR A 166 15.78 13.99 9.14
CA TYR A 166 16.29 12.96 8.25
C TYR A 166 16.54 11.68 9.04
N GLY A 167 15.63 10.71 8.93
CA GLY A 167 15.69 9.46 9.65
C GLY A 167 14.35 8.74 9.72
N TYR A 168 14.34 7.61 10.39
CA TYR A 168 13.11 6.86 10.65
C TYR A 168 12.25 7.61 11.66
N ARG A 169 10.92 7.50 11.45
CA ARG A 169 9.92 8.20 12.28
C ARG A 169 8.96 7.25 12.97
N ALA A 170 9.17 5.95 12.81
CA ALA A 170 8.47 4.90 13.50
C ALA A 170 9.43 3.73 13.72
N SER A 171 9.26 3.01 14.80
CA SER A 171 10.05 1.84 15.18
C SER A 171 9.98 0.71 14.15
N ASP A 172 8.85 0.57 13.46
CA ASP A 172 8.62 -0.52 12.50
C ASP A 172 9.35 -0.34 11.16
N ILE A 173 9.86 0.87 10.86
CA ILE A 173 10.48 1.15 9.55
C ILE A 173 11.74 0.31 9.29
N PRO A 174 12.65 0.07 10.25
CA PRO A 174 13.77 -0.85 10.08
C PRO A 174 13.34 -2.27 9.70
N VAL A 175 12.27 -2.77 10.31
CA VAL A 175 11.67 -4.09 9.99
C VAL A 175 11.18 -4.11 8.54
N HIS A 176 10.45 -3.10 8.10
CA HIS A 176 9.99 -2.98 6.72
C HIS A 176 11.17 -2.87 5.74
N MET A 177 12.25 -2.17 6.12
CA MET A 177 13.47 -2.09 5.30
C MET A 177 14.13 -3.46 5.16
N SER A 178 14.25 -4.23 6.25
CA SER A 178 14.77 -5.60 6.23
C SER A 178 13.97 -6.47 5.24
N TRP A 179 12.65 -6.43 5.28
CA TRP A 179 11.80 -7.20 4.38
C TRP A 179 11.98 -6.80 2.90
N ILE A 180 12.14 -5.51 2.60
CA ILE A 180 12.42 -5.04 1.24
C ILE A 180 13.80 -5.49 0.77
N ASN A 181 14.79 -5.50 1.66
CA ASN A 181 16.13 -6.00 1.35
C ASN A 181 16.10 -7.51 1.01
N GLU A 182 15.29 -8.31 1.72
CA GLU A 182 15.08 -9.73 1.36
C GLU A 182 14.41 -9.88 -0.01
N MET A 183 13.46 -9.00 -0.37
CA MET A 183 12.89 -8.98 -1.72
C MET A 183 13.96 -8.66 -2.77
N SER A 184 14.96 -7.83 -2.46
CA SER A 184 16.09 -7.56 -3.37
C SER A 184 16.98 -8.79 -3.59
N ARG A 185 16.94 -9.75 -2.67
CA ARG A 185 17.58 -11.07 -2.79
C ARG A 185 16.65 -12.12 -3.44
N GLY A 186 15.48 -11.72 -3.93
CA GLY A 186 14.50 -12.61 -4.54
C GLY A 186 13.66 -13.41 -3.55
N LYS A 187 13.64 -13.05 -2.27
CA LYS A 187 12.93 -13.75 -1.19
C LYS A 187 11.77 -12.91 -0.67
N ILE A 188 10.63 -12.98 -1.35
CA ILE A 188 9.39 -12.44 -0.78
C ILE A 188 8.93 -13.36 0.37
N PHE A 189 8.34 -12.80 1.39
CA PHE A 189 7.86 -13.51 2.58
C PHE A 189 8.97 -14.24 3.38
N ALA A 190 10.24 -13.79 3.31
CA ALA A 190 11.36 -14.40 4.02
C ALA A 190 11.12 -14.50 5.55
N LYS A 191 10.41 -13.56 6.13
CA LYS A 191 10.04 -13.52 7.55
C LYS A 191 8.59 -13.97 7.82
N GLY A 192 7.99 -14.72 6.90
CA GLY A 192 6.63 -15.22 6.98
C GLY A 192 5.63 -14.47 6.11
N VAL A 193 4.46 -15.11 5.92
CA VAL A 193 3.37 -14.59 5.07
C VAL A 193 2.69 -13.41 5.75
N TYR A 194 2.67 -12.27 5.06
CA TYR A 194 2.09 -11.01 5.49
C TYR A 194 1.60 -10.21 4.25
N PRO A 195 0.68 -9.21 4.37
CA PRO A 195 0.31 -8.31 3.27
C PRO A 195 1.49 -7.44 2.80
N PHE A 196 2.13 -7.82 1.70
CA PHE A 196 3.37 -7.18 1.20
C PHE A 196 3.15 -6.11 0.13
N GLY A 197 1.91 -5.70 -0.15
CA GLY A 197 1.63 -4.75 -1.22
C GLY A 197 2.36 -3.41 -1.10
N PHE A 198 2.50 -2.87 0.11
CA PHE A 198 3.31 -1.68 0.37
C PHE A 198 4.79 -1.93 0.00
N HIS A 199 5.35 -3.03 0.49
CA HIS A 199 6.75 -3.40 0.24
C HIS A 199 7.01 -3.59 -1.26
N CYS A 200 6.04 -4.13 -2.00
CA CYS A 200 6.11 -4.26 -3.46
C CYS A 200 6.26 -2.90 -4.16
N VAL A 201 5.55 -1.85 -3.70
CA VAL A 201 5.67 -0.50 -4.27
C VAL A 201 7.05 0.08 -3.99
N ILE A 202 7.52 0.01 -2.74
CA ILE A 202 8.85 0.53 -2.36
C ILE A 202 9.96 -0.23 -3.09
N TYR A 203 9.88 -1.57 -3.13
CA TYR A 203 10.80 -2.41 -3.88
C TYR A 203 10.82 -2.08 -5.38
N TYR A 204 9.66 -1.84 -6.00
CA TYR A 204 9.59 -1.44 -7.40
C TYR A 204 10.33 -0.13 -7.67
N LEU A 205 10.14 0.88 -6.80
CA LEU A 205 10.85 2.16 -6.90
C LEU A 205 12.36 1.98 -6.74
N HIS A 206 12.79 1.14 -5.80
CA HIS A 206 14.20 0.80 -5.61
C HIS A 206 14.78 0.05 -6.82
N ALA A 207 14.16 -1.05 -7.21
CA ALA A 207 14.71 -1.96 -8.21
C ALA A 207 14.73 -1.37 -9.63
N VAL A 208 13.68 -0.62 -10.01
CA VAL A 208 13.54 -0.07 -11.37
C VAL A 208 14.21 1.30 -11.51
N PHE A 209 14.12 2.16 -10.50
CA PHE A 209 14.58 3.55 -10.59
C PHE A 209 15.85 3.81 -9.77
N ARG A 210 16.40 2.78 -9.11
CA ARG A 210 17.66 2.86 -8.36
C ARG A 210 17.64 3.87 -7.20
N PHE A 211 16.48 4.20 -6.66
CA PHE A 211 16.42 4.95 -5.42
C PHE A 211 16.83 4.05 -4.24
N ASP A 212 17.60 4.59 -3.33
CA ASP A 212 17.96 3.90 -2.10
C ASP A 212 16.72 3.63 -1.22
N THR A 213 16.58 2.41 -0.71
CA THR A 213 15.41 1.98 0.09
C THR A 213 15.24 2.83 1.34
N TYR A 214 16.36 3.16 2.04
CA TYR A 214 16.33 4.02 3.20
C TYR A 214 15.79 5.40 2.86
N VAL A 215 16.27 5.99 1.76
CA VAL A 215 15.82 7.32 1.29
C VAL A 215 14.33 7.31 0.97
N ILE A 216 13.84 6.26 0.30
CA ILE A 216 12.40 6.12 0.02
C ILE A 216 11.63 6.07 1.34
N LEU A 217 12.01 5.20 2.27
CA LEU A 217 11.31 5.03 3.55
C LEU A 217 11.33 6.29 4.43
N CYS A 218 12.38 7.12 4.34
CA CYS A 218 12.43 8.40 5.04
C CYS A 218 11.55 9.50 4.42
N GLN A 219 11.19 9.42 3.13
CA GLN A 219 10.59 10.53 2.42
C GLN A 219 9.19 10.23 1.83
N PHE A 220 8.87 8.97 1.57
CA PHE A 220 7.66 8.58 0.84
C PHE A 220 6.36 8.90 1.63
N PHE A 221 6.44 9.06 2.96
CA PHE A 221 5.29 9.46 3.77
C PHE A 221 4.60 10.73 3.24
N PHE A 222 5.38 11.70 2.74
CA PHE A 222 4.78 12.93 2.23
C PHE A 222 4.03 12.69 0.90
N ALA A 223 4.53 11.79 0.06
CA ALA A 223 3.76 11.32 -1.11
C ALA A 223 2.46 10.62 -0.69
N GLN A 224 2.50 9.74 0.34
CA GLN A 224 1.30 9.10 0.90
C GLN A 224 0.28 10.13 1.36
N VAL A 225 0.71 11.15 2.11
CA VAL A 225 -0.16 12.23 2.61
C VAL A 225 -0.78 13.03 1.47
N ILE A 226 0.02 13.42 0.46
CA ILE A 226 -0.49 14.13 -0.72
C ILE A 226 -1.55 13.28 -1.42
N PHE A 227 -1.27 12.00 -1.69
CA PHE A 227 -2.21 11.13 -2.39
C PHE A 227 -3.47 10.84 -1.57
N MET A 228 -3.37 10.70 -0.23
CA MET A 228 -4.52 10.57 0.66
C MET A 228 -5.49 11.76 0.48
N HIS A 229 -4.98 12.99 0.53
CA HIS A 229 -5.80 14.19 0.38
C HIS A 229 -6.34 14.36 -1.05
N LEU A 230 -5.55 14.03 -2.07
CA LEU A 230 -6.00 14.08 -3.46
C LEU A 230 -7.08 13.04 -3.77
N VAL A 231 -6.96 11.82 -3.25
CA VAL A 231 -7.97 10.77 -3.41
C VAL A 231 -9.26 11.14 -2.69
N LEU A 232 -9.16 11.68 -1.46
CA LEU A 232 -10.32 12.21 -0.74
C LEU A 232 -11.00 13.36 -1.50
N LEU A 233 -10.23 14.36 -1.94
CA LEU A 233 -10.75 15.47 -2.74
C LEU A 233 -11.43 14.97 -4.01
N ALA A 234 -10.83 14.00 -4.70
CA ALA A 234 -11.39 13.44 -5.93
C ALA A 234 -12.71 12.73 -5.66
N MET A 235 -12.82 11.92 -4.59
CA MET A 235 -14.07 11.28 -4.17
C MET A 235 -15.15 12.32 -3.85
N LEU A 236 -14.83 13.31 -3.01
CA LEU A 236 -15.77 14.35 -2.62
C LEU A 236 -16.24 15.18 -3.83
N LYS A 237 -15.36 15.47 -4.80
CA LYS A 237 -15.75 16.13 -6.06
C LYS A 237 -16.74 15.34 -6.92
N GLN A 238 -16.79 14.02 -6.75
CA GLN A 238 -17.73 13.17 -7.47
C GLN A 238 -19.05 12.95 -6.72
N LEU A 239 -19.03 13.02 -5.40
CA LEU A 239 -20.20 12.74 -4.56
C LEU A 239 -20.96 14.01 -4.14
N CYS A 240 -20.25 15.11 -3.90
CA CYS A 240 -20.87 16.37 -3.48
C CYS A 240 -21.42 17.16 -4.67
N LYS A 241 -22.61 17.71 -4.51
CA LYS A 241 -23.28 18.56 -5.51
C LYS A 241 -22.70 19.98 -5.57
N THR A 242 -22.15 20.47 -4.47
CA THR A 242 -21.62 21.83 -4.34
C THR A 242 -20.17 21.94 -4.77
N LYS A 243 -19.79 23.10 -5.33
CA LYS A 243 -18.44 23.31 -5.87
C LYS A 243 -17.34 23.41 -4.81
N TYR A 244 -17.67 23.83 -3.59
CA TYR A 244 -16.69 24.18 -2.56
C TYR A 244 -16.58 23.15 -1.42
N ILE A 245 -17.65 22.44 -1.10
CA ILE A 245 -17.65 21.40 -0.04
C ILE A 245 -16.50 20.38 -0.20
N PRO A 246 -16.13 19.90 -1.40
CA PRO A 246 -14.99 18.99 -1.55
C PRO A 246 -13.68 19.55 -0.99
N TYR A 247 -13.43 20.82 -1.22
CA TYR A 247 -12.20 21.48 -0.74
C TYR A 247 -12.24 21.71 0.77
N ILE A 248 -13.40 22.20 1.28
CA ILE A 248 -13.62 22.41 2.71
C ILE A 248 -13.49 21.07 3.45
N GLY A 249 -14.14 20.02 2.98
CA GLY A 249 -14.05 18.68 3.58
C GLY A 249 -12.63 18.13 3.60
N THR A 250 -11.87 18.35 2.52
CA THR A 250 -10.45 17.94 2.47
C THR A 250 -9.60 18.77 3.43
N PHE A 251 -9.87 20.06 3.58
CA PHE A 251 -9.18 20.93 4.52
C PHE A 251 -9.51 20.58 5.97
N VAL A 252 -10.78 20.30 6.27
CA VAL A 252 -11.21 19.83 7.60
C VAL A 252 -10.55 18.50 7.96
N PHE A 253 -10.43 17.57 6.99
CA PHE A 253 -9.69 16.33 7.19
C PHE A 253 -8.22 16.57 7.51
N LEU A 254 -7.57 17.50 6.79
CA LEU A 254 -6.18 17.91 7.07
C LEU A 254 -6.01 18.48 8.47
N LEU A 255 -6.89 19.40 8.88
CA LEU A 255 -6.85 20.01 10.21
C LEU A 255 -7.17 19.00 11.31
N GLY A 256 -8.15 18.11 11.10
CA GLY A 256 -8.50 17.06 12.05
C GLY A 256 -7.33 16.11 12.31
N ASN A 257 -6.59 15.73 11.26
CA ASN A 257 -5.37 14.93 11.41
C ASN A 257 -4.25 15.70 12.11
N PHE A 258 -4.11 16.98 11.84
CA PHE A 258 -3.10 17.83 12.50
C PHE A 258 -3.38 17.99 14.01
N TRP A 259 -4.63 18.20 14.41
CA TRP A 259 -5.03 18.33 15.82
C TRP A 259 -5.01 17.02 16.57
N SER A 260 -5.20 15.90 15.91
CA SER A 260 -5.07 14.58 16.53
C SER A 260 -3.60 14.17 16.58
N GLY A 261 -2.95 14.36 17.72
CA GLY A 261 -1.52 14.03 17.89
C GLY A 261 -1.16 12.61 17.45
N GLN A 262 -2.03 11.63 17.70
CA GLN A 262 -1.81 10.24 17.27
C GLN A 262 -1.85 10.07 15.75
N THR A 263 -2.88 10.57 15.07
CA THR A 263 -2.95 10.50 13.60
C THR A 263 -1.85 11.33 12.94
N TYR A 264 -1.52 12.49 13.52
CA TYR A 264 -0.45 13.33 13.02
C TYR A 264 0.91 12.62 13.02
N SER A 265 1.27 11.98 14.13
CA SER A 265 2.54 11.24 14.25
C SER A 265 2.61 10.07 13.26
N ARG A 266 1.51 9.36 13.04
CA ARG A 266 1.47 8.25 12.09
C ARG A 266 1.61 8.70 10.64
N PHE A 267 1.02 9.83 10.24
CA PHE A 267 1.17 10.37 8.89
C PHE A 267 2.57 10.93 8.59
N TYR A 268 3.43 11.05 9.57
CA TYR A 268 4.85 11.35 9.35
C TYR A 268 5.69 10.15 8.94
N ALA A 269 5.20 8.94 9.12
CA ALA A 269 5.94 7.73 8.86
C ALA A 269 5.49 7.06 7.56
N THR A 270 6.43 6.47 6.85
CA THR A 270 6.16 5.67 5.65
C THR A 270 5.76 4.27 6.10
N LEU A 271 4.46 4.07 6.37
CA LEU A 271 3.94 2.84 6.94
C LEU A 271 2.90 2.17 6.02
N PRO A 272 2.82 0.82 6.03
CA PRO A 272 1.86 0.07 5.21
C PRO A 272 0.40 0.39 5.54
N GLN A 273 0.09 0.59 6.82
CA GLN A 273 -1.27 0.87 7.28
C GLN A 273 -1.82 2.16 6.67
N GLU A 274 -1.07 3.27 6.79
CA GLU A 274 -1.43 4.57 6.26
C GLU A 274 -1.51 4.56 4.73
N PHE A 275 -0.61 3.80 4.09
CA PHE A 275 -0.67 3.61 2.65
C PHE A 275 -1.92 2.82 2.23
N GLY A 276 -2.28 1.77 2.96
CA GLY A 276 -3.49 0.96 2.72
C GLY A 276 -4.78 1.76 2.86
N MET A 277 -4.82 2.72 3.81
CA MET A 277 -5.97 3.59 4.02
C MET A 277 -6.33 4.45 2.81
N ILE A 278 -5.37 4.79 1.96
CA ILE A 278 -5.63 5.55 0.72
C ILE A 278 -6.62 4.80 -0.17
N PHE A 279 -6.57 3.46 -0.20
CA PHE A 279 -7.40 2.63 -1.08
C PHE A 279 -8.80 2.33 -0.51
N VAL A 280 -9.03 2.60 0.76
CA VAL A 280 -10.38 2.59 1.36
C VAL A 280 -11.29 3.60 0.66
N ILE A 281 -10.77 4.78 0.36
CA ILE A 281 -11.52 5.88 -0.26
C ILE A 281 -12.06 5.51 -1.66
N PRO A 282 -11.24 5.05 -2.63
CA PRO A 282 -11.77 4.62 -3.92
C PRO A 282 -12.66 3.38 -3.83
N SER A 283 -12.46 2.47 -2.86
CA SER A 283 -13.38 1.34 -2.67
C SER A 283 -14.78 1.83 -2.26
N ILE A 284 -14.87 2.78 -1.32
CA ILE A 284 -16.12 3.46 -0.97
C ILE A 284 -16.75 4.14 -2.18
N TYR A 285 -15.97 4.93 -2.93
CA TYR A 285 -16.47 5.66 -4.09
C TYR A 285 -17.08 4.74 -5.13
N PHE A 286 -16.36 3.70 -5.57
CA PHE A 286 -16.84 2.81 -6.61
C PHE A 286 -18.03 1.96 -6.16
N LEU A 287 -18.12 1.62 -4.88
CA LEU A 287 -19.28 0.92 -4.32
C LEU A 287 -20.53 1.81 -4.33
N ILE A 288 -20.42 3.07 -3.89
CA ILE A 288 -21.52 4.05 -3.94
C ILE A 288 -21.96 4.24 -5.40
N ARG A 289 -21.02 4.41 -6.33
CA ARG A 289 -21.31 4.55 -7.78
C ARG A 289 -22.04 3.33 -8.31
N PHE A 290 -21.64 2.12 -7.92
CA PHE A 290 -22.34 0.90 -8.31
C PHE A 290 -23.80 0.91 -7.85
N PHE A 291 -24.07 1.24 -6.60
CA PHE A 291 -25.44 1.31 -6.10
C PHE A 291 -26.27 2.46 -6.71
N GLN A 292 -25.64 3.49 -7.23
CA GLN A 292 -26.34 4.57 -7.95
C GLN A 292 -26.78 4.16 -9.37
N ILE A 293 -26.21 3.12 -9.95
CA ILE A 293 -26.56 2.65 -11.29
C ILE A 293 -27.98 2.04 -11.28
N PRO A 294 -28.87 2.45 -12.20
CA PRO A 294 -30.22 1.88 -12.31
C PRO A 294 -30.16 0.42 -12.80
N LYS A 295 -31.20 -0.38 -12.44
CA LYS A 295 -31.30 -1.82 -12.74
C LYS A 295 -31.11 -2.14 -14.23
N GLN A 296 -31.66 -1.33 -15.13
CA GLN A 296 -31.59 -1.51 -16.58
C GLN A 296 -30.15 -1.45 -17.13
N LYS A 297 -29.26 -0.74 -16.43
CA LYS A 297 -27.85 -0.55 -16.83
C LYS A 297 -26.87 -1.51 -16.15
N LEU A 298 -27.35 -2.45 -15.33
CA LEU A 298 -26.46 -3.39 -14.62
C LEU A 298 -25.65 -4.30 -15.56
N ALA A 299 -26.13 -4.57 -16.78
CA ALA A 299 -25.42 -5.37 -17.78
C ALA A 299 -24.38 -4.57 -18.58
N ASP A 300 -24.38 -3.24 -18.48
CA ASP A 300 -23.55 -2.36 -19.29
C ASP A 300 -22.05 -2.51 -18.97
N LYS A 301 -21.22 -2.17 -19.96
CA LYS A 301 -19.75 -2.14 -19.81
C LYS A 301 -19.31 -1.18 -18.71
N GLU A 302 -20.05 -0.10 -18.53
CA GLU A 302 -19.78 0.91 -17.50
C GLU A 302 -19.92 0.32 -16.08
N THR A 303 -20.97 -0.45 -15.84
CA THR A 303 -21.19 -1.14 -14.56
C THR A 303 -20.08 -2.16 -14.29
N ARG A 304 -19.68 -2.93 -15.31
CA ARG A 304 -18.56 -3.88 -15.16
C ARG A 304 -17.26 -3.17 -14.82
N LEU A 305 -16.99 -2.05 -15.47
CA LEU A 305 -15.79 -1.25 -15.16
C LEU A 305 -15.82 -0.68 -13.74
N THR A 306 -16.98 -0.18 -13.29
CA THR A 306 -17.15 0.30 -11.91
C THR A 306 -16.88 -0.81 -10.89
N LEU A 307 -17.42 -2.03 -11.14
CA LEU A 307 -17.16 -3.19 -10.27
C LEU A 307 -15.69 -3.65 -10.33
N GLN A 308 -15.05 -3.59 -11.50
CA GLN A 308 -13.61 -3.88 -11.62
C GLN A 308 -12.76 -2.88 -10.83
N CYS A 309 -13.09 -1.58 -10.90
CA CYS A 309 -12.40 -0.57 -10.10
C CYS A 309 -12.63 -0.79 -8.59
N PHE A 310 -13.85 -1.15 -8.18
CA PHE A 310 -14.13 -1.54 -6.81
C PHE A 310 -13.30 -2.76 -6.41
N ALA A 311 -13.27 -3.81 -7.23
CA ALA A 311 -12.50 -5.02 -6.95
C ALA A 311 -11.02 -4.72 -6.75
N MET A 312 -10.41 -3.93 -7.62
CA MET A 312 -9.01 -3.53 -7.48
C MET A 312 -8.77 -2.67 -6.23
N ALA A 313 -9.64 -1.69 -5.96
CA ALA A 313 -9.49 -0.83 -4.79
C ALA A 313 -9.61 -1.62 -3.48
N PHE A 314 -10.64 -2.47 -3.38
CA PHE A 314 -10.85 -3.29 -2.18
C PHE A 314 -9.76 -4.36 -2.01
N SER A 315 -9.30 -4.99 -3.09
CA SER A 315 -8.18 -5.94 -3.01
C SER A 315 -6.87 -5.28 -2.54
N LEU A 316 -6.62 -4.03 -2.94
CA LEU A 316 -5.46 -3.27 -2.49
C LEU A 316 -5.46 -3.03 -0.98
N THR A 317 -6.62 -2.79 -0.36
CA THR A 317 -6.68 -2.61 1.10
C THR A 317 -6.13 -3.84 1.82
N LEU A 318 -6.49 -5.06 1.38
CA LEU A 318 -6.04 -6.32 1.96
C LEU A 318 -4.61 -6.68 1.57
N ALA A 319 -4.25 -6.48 0.30
CA ALA A 319 -2.90 -6.77 -0.17
C ALA A 319 -1.84 -5.89 0.50
N ILE A 320 -2.21 -4.70 1.00
CA ILE A 320 -1.30 -3.75 1.62
C ILE A 320 -1.29 -3.89 3.15
N HIS A 321 -2.47 -3.91 3.79
CA HIS A 321 -2.57 -4.03 5.24
C HIS A 321 -3.99 -4.41 5.69
N PHE A 322 -4.10 -5.38 6.59
CA PHE A 322 -5.39 -5.94 7.00
C PHE A 322 -6.32 -4.92 7.72
N TYR A 323 -5.79 -3.93 8.46
CA TYR A 323 -6.60 -2.87 9.05
C TYR A 323 -7.36 -2.04 8.01
N GLY A 324 -6.72 -1.74 6.87
CA GLY A 324 -7.38 -1.08 5.75
C GLY A 324 -8.60 -1.86 5.27
N THR A 325 -8.48 -3.18 5.22
CA THR A 325 -9.59 -4.06 4.81
C THR A 325 -10.73 -4.09 5.82
N MET A 326 -10.43 -4.14 7.11
CA MET A 326 -11.46 -4.08 8.15
C MET A 326 -12.27 -2.78 8.04
N ILE A 327 -11.60 -1.64 7.91
CA ILE A 327 -12.25 -0.34 7.75
C ILE A 327 -13.04 -0.29 6.45
N ALA A 328 -12.46 -0.74 5.33
CA ALA A 328 -13.16 -0.82 4.05
C ALA A 328 -14.40 -1.71 4.12
N GLY A 329 -14.29 -2.87 4.79
CA GLY A 329 -15.41 -3.80 5.03
C GLY A 329 -16.53 -3.16 5.83
N LEU A 330 -16.21 -2.48 6.94
CA LEU A 330 -17.18 -1.76 7.75
C LEU A 330 -17.89 -0.64 6.94
N CYS A 331 -17.12 0.11 6.16
CA CYS A 331 -17.67 1.12 5.25
C CYS A 331 -18.59 0.49 4.18
N CYS A 332 -18.20 -0.66 3.62
CA CYS A 332 -19.04 -1.39 2.66
C CYS A 332 -20.36 -1.83 3.27
N ILE A 333 -20.36 -2.31 4.53
CA ILE A 333 -21.58 -2.65 5.29
C ILE A 333 -22.44 -1.40 5.48
N GLY A 334 -21.84 -0.28 5.93
CA GLY A 334 -22.56 0.98 6.11
C GLY A 334 -23.21 1.46 4.81
N ILE A 335 -22.49 1.39 3.68
CA ILE A 335 -23.03 1.72 2.34
C ILE A 335 -24.15 0.76 1.95
N ALA A 336 -24.00 -0.55 2.18
CA ALA A 336 -25.05 -1.53 1.90
C ALA A 336 -26.32 -1.26 2.73
N CYS A 337 -26.17 -0.86 3.98
CA CYS A 337 -27.30 -0.41 4.84
C CYS A 337 -27.94 0.86 4.26
N GLY A 338 -27.15 1.86 3.85
CA GLY A 338 -27.69 3.09 3.24
C GLY A 338 -28.42 2.83 1.90
N PHE A 339 -28.01 1.80 1.15
CA PHE A 339 -28.66 1.36 -0.08
C PHE A 339 -29.45 0.05 0.08
N CYS A 340 -30.00 -0.25 1.27
CA CYS A 340 -30.58 -1.55 1.62
C CYS A 340 -31.59 -2.06 0.58
N PHE A 341 -32.52 -1.22 0.11
CA PHE A 341 -33.51 -1.60 -0.92
C PHE A 341 -32.89 -2.02 -2.27
N ARG A 342 -31.69 -1.52 -2.60
CA ARG A 342 -30.95 -1.98 -3.80
C ARG A 342 -30.11 -3.19 -3.47
N PHE A 343 -29.46 -3.21 -2.33
CA PHE A 343 -28.63 -4.33 -1.87
C PHE A 343 -29.43 -5.63 -1.78
N LEU A 344 -30.65 -5.58 -1.25
CA LEU A 344 -31.52 -6.76 -1.11
C LEU A 344 -32.03 -7.29 -2.46
N ARG A 345 -31.92 -6.54 -3.55
CA ARG A 345 -32.29 -7.05 -4.87
C ARG A 345 -31.25 -8.05 -5.37
N LYS A 346 -31.69 -9.24 -5.77
CA LYS A 346 -30.82 -10.36 -6.19
C LYS A 346 -29.76 -9.96 -7.24
N GLU A 347 -30.12 -9.06 -8.17
CA GLU A 347 -29.23 -8.63 -9.25
C GLU A 347 -28.04 -7.79 -8.76
N TYR A 348 -28.25 -6.93 -7.75
CA TYR A 348 -27.16 -6.14 -7.13
C TYR A 348 -26.38 -7.02 -6.16
N PHE A 349 -27.07 -7.78 -5.32
CA PHE A 349 -26.46 -8.66 -4.31
C PHE A 349 -25.47 -9.64 -4.94
N ARG A 350 -25.90 -10.43 -5.97
CA ARG A 350 -25.02 -11.39 -6.64
C ARG A 350 -23.77 -10.73 -7.21
N ARG A 351 -23.92 -9.55 -7.85
CA ARG A 351 -22.78 -8.87 -8.46
C ARG A 351 -21.79 -8.37 -7.44
N ILE A 352 -22.26 -7.74 -6.35
CA ILE A 352 -21.35 -7.21 -5.33
C ILE A 352 -20.70 -8.32 -4.52
N MET A 353 -21.43 -9.38 -4.16
CA MET A 353 -20.86 -10.53 -3.45
C MET A 353 -19.80 -11.24 -4.29
N PHE A 354 -20.11 -11.50 -5.57
CA PHE A 354 -19.12 -12.10 -6.48
C PHE A 354 -17.88 -11.20 -6.61
N THR A 355 -18.07 -9.89 -6.78
CA THR A 355 -16.96 -8.94 -6.91
C THR A 355 -16.14 -8.87 -5.62
N GLY A 356 -16.79 -8.89 -4.44
CA GLY A 356 -16.14 -8.92 -3.14
C GLY A 356 -15.29 -10.18 -2.96
N ILE A 357 -15.83 -11.35 -3.28
CA ILE A 357 -15.11 -12.63 -3.24
C ILE A 357 -13.89 -12.59 -4.18
N CYS A 358 -14.08 -12.11 -5.42
CA CYS A 358 -12.96 -11.95 -6.36
C CYS A 358 -11.89 -10.98 -5.82
N SER A 359 -12.30 -9.91 -5.15
CA SER A 359 -11.36 -8.93 -4.57
C SER A 359 -10.48 -9.55 -3.48
N VAL A 360 -11.11 -10.30 -2.57
CA VAL A 360 -10.40 -11.02 -1.51
C VAL A 360 -9.47 -12.07 -2.11
N PHE A 361 -9.96 -12.85 -3.07
CA PHE A 361 -9.15 -13.86 -3.76
C PHE A 361 -7.92 -13.25 -4.42
N LEU A 362 -8.08 -12.14 -5.18
CA LEU A 362 -6.97 -11.44 -5.82
C LEU A 362 -5.91 -10.95 -4.82
N ALA A 363 -6.33 -10.48 -3.65
CA ALA A 363 -5.42 -9.99 -2.63
C ALA A 363 -4.69 -11.13 -1.90
N VAL A 364 -5.40 -12.23 -1.61
CA VAL A 364 -4.87 -13.37 -0.82
C VAL A 364 -4.08 -14.34 -1.69
N LEU A 365 -4.30 -14.37 -3.00
CA LEU A 365 -3.68 -15.34 -3.90
C LEU A 365 -2.15 -15.44 -3.74
N PRO A 366 -1.36 -14.35 -3.75
CA PRO A 366 0.09 -14.45 -3.56
C PRO A 366 0.48 -15.02 -2.20
N MET A 367 -0.23 -14.60 -1.14
CA MET A 367 -0.03 -15.09 0.23
C MET A 367 -0.42 -16.56 0.35
N GLY A 368 -1.52 -16.96 -0.27
CA GLY A 368 -2.00 -18.34 -0.30
C GLY A 368 -1.05 -19.29 -1.02
N ILE A 369 -0.44 -18.84 -2.13
CA ILE A 369 0.59 -19.62 -2.83
C ILE A 369 1.80 -19.81 -1.91
N ALA A 370 2.32 -18.76 -1.29
CA ALA A 370 3.45 -18.83 -0.38
C ALA A 370 3.16 -19.74 0.82
N PHE A 371 1.98 -19.64 1.41
CA PHE A 371 1.55 -20.51 2.51
C PHE A 371 1.44 -21.97 2.08
N ALA A 372 0.87 -22.23 0.90
CA ALA A 372 0.76 -23.57 0.34
C ALA A 372 2.12 -24.21 0.01
N THR A 373 3.14 -23.39 -0.31
CA THR A 373 4.52 -23.83 -0.55
C THR A 373 5.34 -23.99 0.74
N GLY A 374 4.74 -23.78 1.91
CA GLY A 374 5.34 -24.08 3.22
C GLY A 374 5.86 -22.86 3.98
N THR A 375 5.68 -21.64 3.47
CA THR A 375 6.04 -20.43 4.22
C THR A 375 5.11 -20.24 5.41
N PRO A 376 5.59 -20.10 6.66
CA PRO A 376 4.75 -19.89 7.83
C PRO A 376 4.07 -18.50 7.80
N LEU A 377 3.05 -18.32 8.64
CA LEU A 377 2.48 -16.99 8.88
C LEU A 377 3.48 -16.15 9.67
N GLN A 378 3.58 -14.87 9.33
CA GLN A 378 4.39 -13.92 10.08
C GLN A 378 3.79 -13.70 11.48
N GLY A 379 4.64 -13.53 12.52
CA GLY A 379 4.26 -13.51 13.93
C GLY A 379 3.14 -12.50 14.27
N SER A 380 3.20 -11.27 13.74
CA SER A 380 2.15 -10.26 13.98
C SER A 380 0.79 -10.63 13.38
N LEU A 381 0.77 -11.36 12.26
CA LEU A 381 -0.47 -11.88 11.68
C LEU A 381 -0.98 -13.06 12.51
N GLY A 382 -0.10 -13.94 12.98
CA GLY A 382 -0.41 -15.02 13.90
C GLY A 382 -0.99 -14.50 15.21
N TRP A 383 -0.39 -13.46 15.79
CA TRP A 383 -0.91 -12.78 16.97
C TRP A 383 -2.30 -12.16 16.71
N GLY A 384 -2.48 -11.44 15.61
CA GLY A 384 -3.78 -10.87 15.25
C GLY A 384 -4.87 -11.93 15.13
N LEU A 385 -4.56 -13.09 14.55
CA LEU A 385 -5.49 -14.22 14.47
C LEU A 385 -5.77 -14.83 15.85
N SER A 386 -4.78 -14.93 16.74
CA SER A 386 -4.97 -15.42 18.11
C SER A 386 -5.88 -14.51 18.93
N VAL A 387 -5.74 -13.20 18.80
CA VAL A 387 -6.64 -12.21 19.43
C VAL A 387 -8.08 -12.35 18.92
N ILE A 388 -8.27 -12.53 17.61
CA ILE A 388 -9.60 -12.77 17.00
C ILE A 388 -10.21 -14.07 17.54
N ASN A 389 -9.39 -15.09 17.76
CA ASN A 389 -9.81 -16.37 18.30
C ASN A 389 -10.03 -16.40 19.82
N GLY A 390 -9.97 -15.25 20.48
CA GLY A 390 -10.22 -15.13 21.93
C GLY A 390 -9.06 -15.59 22.80
N GLY A 391 -7.86 -15.73 22.25
CA GLY A 391 -6.63 -15.91 23.03
C GLY A 391 -6.35 -14.68 23.87
N LYS A 392 -6.07 -14.84 25.17
CA LYS A 392 -5.59 -13.76 26.01
C LYS A 392 -4.29 -13.25 25.39
N SER A 393 -4.22 -11.94 25.11
CA SER A 393 -3.00 -11.30 24.67
C SER A 393 -1.95 -11.40 25.76
N SER A 394 -1.10 -12.41 25.71
CA SER A 394 0.23 -12.27 26.32
C SER A 394 0.95 -11.25 25.44
N SER A 395 1.15 -10.07 25.96
CA SER A 395 1.98 -9.03 25.37
C SER A 395 3.44 -9.46 25.45
N SER A 396 3.82 -10.40 24.60
CA SER A 396 5.23 -10.65 24.30
C SER A 396 5.50 -9.91 23.00
N THR A 397 6.09 -8.73 23.14
CA THR A 397 6.82 -8.08 22.06
C THR A 397 8.09 -8.90 21.85
N GLU A 398 7.96 -10.02 21.15
CA GLU A 398 9.14 -10.70 20.62
C GLU A 398 9.68 -9.84 19.48
N THR A 399 10.62 -8.99 19.83
CA THR A 399 11.61 -8.45 18.92
C THR A 399 12.58 -9.62 18.63
N GLU A 400 12.19 -10.53 17.73
CA GLU A 400 13.17 -11.43 17.12
C GLU A 400 14.04 -10.59 16.18
N ALA A 401 15.06 -9.98 16.77
CA ALA A 401 16.27 -9.68 16.04
C ALA A 401 17.02 -11.01 15.88
N GLU A 402 16.86 -11.68 14.72
CA GLU A 402 17.90 -12.63 14.31
C GLU A 402 19.18 -11.85 14.09
N THR A 403 20.02 -11.86 15.08
CA THR A 403 21.46 -11.68 14.91
C THR A 403 21.97 -12.85 14.09
N ASP A 404 22.51 -12.57 12.89
CA ASP A 404 23.60 -13.39 12.31
C ASP A 404 24.58 -13.72 13.45
N GLU A 405 25.09 -14.94 13.47
CA GLU A 405 26.01 -15.50 14.47
C GLU A 405 26.89 -14.41 15.12
N ALA A 406 26.34 -13.70 16.09
CA ALA A 406 27.10 -12.89 17.00
C ALA A 406 27.43 -13.81 18.16
N GLU A 407 28.72 -14.06 18.31
CA GLU A 407 29.37 -14.71 19.44
C GLU A 407 28.63 -14.37 20.73
N THR A 408 28.06 -15.39 21.37
CA THR A 408 27.35 -15.23 22.63
C THR A 408 28.36 -14.83 23.70
N LEU A 409 28.34 -13.56 24.08
CA LEU A 409 29.05 -13.06 25.26
C LEU A 409 28.21 -13.40 26.51
N GLU A 410 28.66 -14.33 27.32
CA GLU A 410 28.05 -14.56 28.63
C GLU A 410 28.44 -13.43 29.57
N VAL A 411 27.47 -12.68 30.04
CA VAL A 411 27.64 -11.60 31.04
C VAL A 411 27.07 -12.10 32.35
N SER A 412 27.91 -12.26 33.34
CA SER A 412 27.52 -12.56 34.74
C SER A 412 27.97 -11.47 35.68
N THR A 413 27.18 -11.16 36.70
CA THR A 413 27.61 -10.30 37.81
C THR A 413 28.71 -11.01 38.65
N GLY A 414 29.85 -10.35 38.86
CA GLY A 414 30.89 -10.84 39.74
C GLY A 414 30.44 -10.83 41.20
N ASP A 415 31.24 -11.49 42.07
CA ASP A 415 30.95 -11.61 43.51
C ASP A 415 30.91 -10.27 44.26
N ASP A 416 31.51 -9.21 43.71
CA ASP A 416 31.38 -7.84 44.19
C ASP A 416 30.30 -7.09 43.38
N LYS A 417 29.39 -6.41 44.08
CA LYS A 417 28.21 -5.72 43.52
C LYS A 417 28.51 -4.65 42.43
N ASN A 418 29.78 -4.30 42.22
CA ASN A 418 30.20 -3.24 41.30
C ASN A 418 31.04 -3.73 40.12
N THR A 419 31.21 -5.04 39.91
CA THR A 419 31.97 -5.58 38.78
C THR A 419 31.11 -6.41 37.87
N VAL A 420 31.23 -6.20 36.53
CA VAL A 420 30.59 -7.00 35.48
C VAL A 420 31.66 -7.88 34.84
N ARG A 421 31.43 -9.19 34.87
CA ARG A 421 32.33 -10.19 34.31
C ARG A 421 31.85 -10.57 32.90
N VAL A 422 32.66 -10.30 31.90
CA VAL A 422 32.39 -10.63 30.50
C VAL A 422 33.33 -11.76 30.07
N VAL A 423 32.77 -12.91 29.74
CA VAL A 423 33.51 -14.07 29.22
C VAL A 423 33.45 -14.06 27.70
N LYS A 424 34.61 -13.97 27.04
CA LYS A 424 34.70 -14.06 25.58
C LYS A 424 34.64 -15.54 25.12
N PRO A 425 34.26 -15.81 23.88
CA PRO A 425 34.18 -17.17 23.32
C PRO A 425 35.54 -17.91 23.32
N ASP A 426 36.65 -17.20 23.40
CA ASP A 426 38.01 -17.74 23.52
C ASP A 426 38.36 -18.14 24.96
N GLY A 427 37.44 -18.02 25.94
CA GLY A 427 37.65 -18.34 27.35
C GLY A 427 38.31 -17.25 28.15
N THR A 428 38.65 -16.09 27.54
CA THR A 428 39.21 -14.94 28.29
C THR A 428 38.10 -14.21 29.08
N VAL A 429 38.35 -13.99 30.37
CA VAL A 429 37.44 -13.27 31.28
C VAL A 429 37.93 -11.85 31.45
N MET A 430 37.11 -10.88 31.17
CA MET A 430 37.33 -9.46 31.48
C MET A 430 36.40 -9.03 32.62
N GLU A 431 36.96 -8.50 33.68
CA GLU A 431 36.21 -7.83 34.75
C GLU A 431 36.27 -6.31 34.53
N ILE A 432 35.09 -5.68 34.47
CA ILE A 432 34.92 -4.24 34.25
C ILE A 432 34.28 -3.67 35.52
N ASP A 433 34.96 -2.72 36.17
CA ASP A 433 34.40 -1.99 37.31
C ASP A 433 33.36 -0.96 36.79
N VAL A 434 32.13 -1.02 37.33
CA VAL A 434 31.03 -0.16 36.91
C VAL A 434 31.23 1.29 37.35
N SER A 435 32.16 1.55 38.29
CA SER A 435 32.49 2.91 38.73
C SER A 435 33.21 3.77 37.71
N ASP A 436 33.80 3.15 36.66
CA ASP A 436 34.52 3.85 35.58
C ASP A 436 33.65 4.25 34.36
N LEU A 437 32.35 3.99 34.40
CA LEU A 437 31.44 4.39 33.37
C LEU A 437 30.82 5.77 33.63
N PRO A 438 30.81 6.71 32.64
CA PRO A 438 30.17 8.01 32.81
C PRO A 438 28.68 7.85 33.05
N SER A 439 28.19 8.44 34.14
CA SER A 439 26.79 8.42 34.58
C SER A 439 25.85 8.96 33.50
N ALA A 440 25.11 8.07 32.85
CA ALA A 440 23.94 8.44 32.06
C ALA A 440 22.76 8.68 33.00
N GLN A 441 22.13 9.83 32.88
CA GLN A 441 20.97 10.25 33.64
C GLN A 441 19.84 9.23 33.60
N GLU A 442 19.33 8.90 34.77
CA GLU A 442 18.17 8.04 34.99
C GLU A 442 16.92 8.57 34.31
N ASN A 443 16.28 7.71 33.52
CA ASN A 443 14.86 7.75 33.29
C ASN A 443 14.27 6.41 33.70
N GLU A 444 13.54 6.44 34.80
CA GLU A 444 12.82 5.32 35.39
C GLU A 444 11.81 4.70 34.42
N SER A 445 11.91 3.39 34.18
CA SER A 445 10.73 2.52 34.00
C SER A 445 11.15 1.05 34.22
N GLY A 446 10.42 0.41 35.11
CA GLY A 446 10.67 -0.84 35.78
C GLY A 446 11.06 -2.05 34.94
N GLY A 447 12.10 -2.73 35.39
CA GLY A 447 12.51 -4.03 34.93
C GLY A 447 11.70 -5.17 35.57
N GLN A 448 11.29 -6.13 34.78
CA GLN A 448 10.89 -7.46 35.26
C GLN A 448 11.76 -8.53 34.61
N THR A 449 12.32 -9.32 35.50
CA THR A 449 13.17 -10.51 35.26
C THR A 449 12.42 -11.59 34.47
N GLN A 450 13.02 -12.10 33.41
CA GLN A 450 12.47 -13.23 32.65
C GLN A 450 13.14 -14.53 33.05
N THR A 451 12.31 -15.54 33.33
CA THR A 451 12.67 -16.95 33.53
C THR A 451 12.53 -17.68 32.22
N GLU A 452 13.57 -18.39 31.78
CA GLU A 452 13.57 -19.25 30.61
C GLU A 452 12.59 -20.41 30.73
N THR A 453 11.81 -20.67 29.69
CA THR A 453 11.07 -21.93 29.54
C THR A 453 11.34 -22.50 28.15
N THR A 454 11.99 -23.65 28.14
CA THR A 454 12.32 -24.46 26.95
C THR A 454 11.06 -24.91 26.20
N ALA A 455 11.01 -24.68 24.89
CA ALA A 455 9.95 -25.12 24.02
C ALA A 455 10.14 -26.59 23.58
N PRO A 456 9.06 -27.39 23.53
CA PRO A 456 9.15 -28.78 23.08
C PRO A 456 9.25 -28.92 21.56
N ALA A 457 10.10 -29.85 21.11
CA ALA A 457 10.37 -30.16 19.70
C ALA A 457 9.11 -30.63 18.95
N VAL A 458 8.87 -30.05 17.78
CA VAL A 458 7.77 -30.40 16.88
C VAL A 458 8.13 -31.61 16.03
N PRO A 459 7.33 -32.69 16.00
CA PRO A 459 7.60 -33.90 15.18
C PRO A 459 7.44 -33.59 13.68
N LYS A 460 8.45 -33.97 12.89
CA LYS A 460 8.44 -33.89 11.41
C LYS A 460 7.44 -34.90 10.85
N VAL A 461 6.32 -34.44 10.31
CA VAL A 461 5.33 -35.26 9.60
C VAL A 461 5.61 -35.26 8.09
N SER A 462 5.56 -36.46 7.47
CA SER A 462 5.85 -36.65 6.03
C SER A 462 4.85 -35.93 5.12
N PHE A 463 5.35 -35.44 3.99
CA PHE A 463 4.63 -34.60 3.01
C PHE A 463 3.35 -35.25 2.44
N GLY A 464 3.32 -36.57 2.30
CA GLY A 464 2.16 -37.34 1.79
C GLY A 464 0.96 -37.41 2.74
N GLU A 465 1.19 -37.38 4.06
CA GLU A 465 0.13 -37.39 5.07
C GLU A 465 -0.53 -36.03 5.28
N LYS A 466 0.22 -34.94 5.03
CA LYS A 466 -0.30 -33.56 5.15
C LYS A 466 -1.38 -33.27 4.12
N ILE A 467 -1.27 -33.79 2.90
CA ILE A 467 -2.22 -33.46 1.81
C ILE A 467 -3.59 -34.14 2.03
N ARG A 468 -3.63 -35.32 2.66
CA ARG A 468 -4.88 -36.07 2.85
C ARG A 468 -5.75 -35.56 4.01
N LYS A 469 -5.18 -34.83 4.98
CA LYS A 469 -5.88 -34.36 6.18
C LYS A 469 -6.32 -32.87 6.08
N ILE A 470 -5.89 -32.11 5.05
CA ILE A 470 -6.15 -30.69 4.89
C ILE A 470 -7.63 -30.34 4.62
N PRO A 471 -8.44 -31.06 3.80
CA PRO A 471 -9.78 -30.57 3.44
C PRO A 471 -10.75 -30.42 4.62
N GLY A 472 -10.72 -31.33 5.58
CA GLY A 472 -11.62 -31.29 6.74
C GLY A 472 -11.25 -30.24 7.78
N LYS A 473 -9.95 -30.15 8.14
CA LYS A 473 -9.46 -29.16 9.11
C LYS A 473 -9.50 -27.75 8.57
N ALA A 474 -9.18 -27.55 7.29
CA ALA A 474 -9.25 -26.23 6.65
C ALA A 474 -10.70 -25.75 6.52
N LYS A 475 -11.64 -26.64 6.20
CA LYS A 475 -13.07 -26.31 6.12
C LYS A 475 -13.65 -25.94 7.48
N ASN A 476 -13.28 -26.67 8.54
CA ASN A 476 -13.72 -26.38 9.91
C ASN A 476 -13.05 -25.10 10.45
N ALA A 477 -11.75 -24.91 10.24
CA ALA A 477 -11.05 -23.70 10.61
C ALA A 477 -11.55 -22.46 9.84
N LEU A 478 -11.87 -22.60 8.55
CA LEU A 478 -12.43 -21.51 7.73
C LEU A 478 -13.86 -21.17 8.17
N SER A 479 -14.69 -22.17 8.49
CA SER A 479 -16.05 -21.99 9.01
C SER A 479 -16.04 -21.34 10.39
N GLU A 480 -15.17 -21.80 11.28
CA GLU A 480 -15.03 -21.27 12.63
C GLU A 480 -14.40 -19.86 12.63
N MET A 481 -13.43 -19.59 11.79
CA MET A 481 -12.87 -18.26 11.56
C MET A 481 -13.91 -17.30 10.96
N SER A 482 -14.72 -17.78 10.00
CA SER A 482 -15.82 -17.00 9.41
C SER A 482 -16.87 -16.63 10.44
N SER A 483 -17.29 -17.54 11.31
CA SER A 483 -18.28 -17.27 12.38
C SER A 483 -17.74 -16.28 13.41
N ARG A 484 -16.50 -16.41 13.84
CA ARG A 484 -15.86 -15.53 14.83
C ARG A 484 -15.56 -14.13 14.27
N ILE A 485 -15.14 -14.04 13.01
CA ILE A 485 -14.99 -12.75 12.31
C ILE A 485 -16.37 -12.07 12.20
N LEU A 486 -17.40 -12.80 11.85
CA LEU A 486 -18.76 -12.28 11.77
C LEU A 486 -19.25 -11.80 13.14
N GLU A 487 -19.02 -12.57 14.21
CA GLU A 487 -19.36 -12.19 15.58
C GLU A 487 -18.60 -10.94 16.05
N PHE A 488 -17.29 -10.85 15.76
CA PHE A 488 -16.49 -9.67 16.05
C PHE A 488 -16.99 -8.43 15.29
N ILE A 489 -17.30 -8.59 13.99
CA ILE A 489 -17.87 -7.51 13.17
C ILE A 489 -19.24 -7.09 13.72
N ILE A 490 -20.09 -8.03 14.11
CA ILE A 490 -21.40 -7.73 14.72
C ILE A 490 -21.22 -7.00 16.04
N LYS A 491 -20.34 -7.46 16.94
CA LYS A 491 -20.06 -6.79 18.23
C LYS A 491 -19.53 -5.37 18.03
N LEU A 492 -18.60 -5.18 17.06
CA LEU A 492 -18.05 -3.88 16.72
C LEU A 492 -19.10 -2.97 16.07
N ALA A 493 -19.91 -3.50 15.16
CA ALA A 493 -21.01 -2.79 14.52
C ALA A 493 -22.09 -2.37 15.51
N VAL A 494 -22.53 -3.26 16.40
CA VAL A 494 -23.52 -2.96 17.43
C VAL A 494 -23.03 -1.88 18.39
N LYS A 495 -21.74 -1.93 18.80
CA LYS A 495 -21.15 -0.91 19.68
C LYS A 495 -21.04 0.47 19.02
N ASN A 496 -20.89 0.52 17.67
CA ASN A 496 -20.67 1.76 16.92
C ASN A 496 -21.79 2.08 15.92
N ILE A 497 -22.93 1.40 16.01
CA ILE A 497 -24.01 1.48 15.01
C ILE A 497 -24.51 2.92 14.82
N GLY A 498 -24.53 3.71 15.88
CA GLY A 498 -24.94 5.12 15.83
C GLY A 498 -23.99 5.96 14.97
N TYR A 499 -22.66 5.77 15.14
CA TYR A 499 -21.65 6.46 14.33
C TYR A 499 -21.64 5.99 12.87
N MET A 500 -21.89 4.69 12.64
CA MET A 500 -21.99 4.14 11.29
C MET A 500 -23.20 4.67 10.53
N ILE A 501 -24.35 4.79 11.20
CA ILE A 501 -25.58 5.39 10.64
C ILE A 501 -25.34 6.86 10.33
N LEU A 502 -24.76 7.62 11.28
CA LEU A 502 -24.41 9.04 11.07
C LEU A 502 -23.43 9.24 9.90
N ALA A 503 -22.37 8.43 9.83
CA ALA A 503 -21.42 8.45 8.73
C ALA A 503 -22.07 8.10 7.38
N SER A 504 -22.97 7.10 7.36
CA SER A 504 -23.72 6.73 6.16
C SER A 504 -24.67 7.85 5.71
N PHE A 505 -25.33 8.53 6.64
CA PHE A 505 -26.17 9.71 6.35
C PHE A 505 -25.32 10.90 5.86
N ALA A 506 -24.20 11.18 6.49
CA ALA A 506 -23.29 12.24 6.06
C ALA A 506 -22.68 11.99 4.66
N LEU A 507 -22.55 10.72 4.26
CA LEU A 507 -22.09 10.35 2.92
C LEU A 507 -23.21 10.39 1.86
N LEU A 508 -24.46 10.37 2.26
CA LEU A 508 -25.64 10.37 1.37
C LEU A 508 -26.22 11.78 1.14
N LEU A 509 -25.95 12.72 2.05
CA LEU A 509 -26.27 14.16 1.94
C LEU A 509 -25.20 14.90 1.15
#